data_4c64f725aa7e9a17bc48a839c6e61d56
#
_entry.id   4c64f725aa7e9a17bc48a839c6e61d56
#
_cell.length_a   1.000
_cell.length_b   1.000
_cell.length_c   1.000
_cell.angle_alpha   90.00
_cell.angle_beta   90.00
_cell.angle_gamma   90.00
#
_symmetry.space_group_name_H-M   'P 1'
#
loop_
_entity.id
_entity.type
_entity.pdbx_description
1 polymer ?
#
loop_
_entity_poly.entity_id
_entity_poly.type
_entity_poly.pdbx_seq_one_letter_code
_entity_poly.pdbx_strand_id
1 'polypeptide(L)'
;MKKEKILKQIDKLKSIAIAEGIDLSSEINRLRGLLELESDDYKKEKEIEEVFSIVQNSRKVERPKPQDFIKALIKDFIELKGDRRFANDEAVIGGIGYFDKYPVTAVGIQKGHTLNENITFNFGSPHPEGYRKALRLAFQAEKFSRPILFFVDTPGAYPGIDSEERGMAQAIAENLYYLSDLKTPIISIITGEGGSGGALALGVSDILIMMQNAILSVISPEGCASILFKDSSKAAQAAVSLKLTSFDLLSLGIVDKVIDEGPGLDIDPQIGYKNLADQISTSLAYFSSLNQKELVEHRYQKLRKIGFYKDTTGFVKKGLNKSKNFIYELFKF
;
A
#
# COMPACT_ATOMS: atom_id res chain seq x y z
N MET A 1 9.88 10.53 34.94
CA MET A 1 10.90 11.01 35.93
C MET A 1 11.35 12.47 35.69
N LYS A 2 11.68 12.90 34.46
CA LYS A 2 12.03 14.32 34.15
C LYS A 2 10.85 15.26 34.29
N LYS A 3 9.69 14.95 33.68
CA LYS A 3 8.45 15.75 33.72
C LYS A 3 7.99 16.09 35.16
N GLU A 4 8.04 15.12 36.04
CA GLU A 4 7.66 15.27 37.44
C GLU A 4 8.63 16.22 38.22
N LYS A 5 9.93 16.20 37.87
CA LYS A 5 10.92 17.11 38.42
C LYS A 5 10.69 18.54 37.95
N ILE A 6 10.36 18.74 36.67
CA ILE A 6 10.07 20.07 36.11
C ILE A 6 8.80 20.64 36.70
N LEU A 7 7.73 19.83 36.85
CA LEU A 7 6.49 20.28 37.53
C LEU A 7 6.74 20.72 38.97
N LYS A 8 7.50 19.93 39.74
CA LYS A 8 7.89 20.31 41.11
C LYS A 8 8.72 21.59 41.15
N GLN A 9 9.59 21.85 40.15
CA GLN A 9 10.35 23.08 40.03
C GLN A 9 9.44 24.29 39.71
N ILE A 10 8.46 24.11 38.81
CA ILE A 10 7.50 25.17 38.50
C ILE A 10 6.68 25.53 39.73
N ASP A 11 6.18 24.55 40.48
CA ASP A 11 5.39 24.80 41.69
C ASP A 11 6.22 25.47 42.78
N LYS A 12 7.50 25.09 42.93
CA LYS A 12 8.42 25.76 43.86
C LYS A 12 8.69 27.23 43.46
N LEU A 13 8.91 27.51 42.17
CA LEU A 13 9.10 28.88 41.68
C LEU A 13 7.85 29.75 41.89
N LYS A 14 6.65 29.20 41.66
CA LYS A 14 5.39 29.90 41.94
C LYS A 14 5.26 30.25 43.43
N SER A 15 5.60 29.32 44.32
CA SER A 15 5.53 29.54 45.77
C SER A 15 6.53 30.67 46.20
N ILE A 16 7.72 30.69 45.67
CA ILE A 16 8.71 31.71 45.92
C ILE A 16 8.24 33.07 45.38
N ALA A 17 7.73 33.13 44.14
CA ALA A 17 7.20 34.32 43.50
C ALA A 17 6.11 34.98 44.35
N ILE A 18 5.20 34.19 44.94
CA ILE A 18 4.11 34.64 45.84
C ILE A 18 4.67 35.12 47.18
N ALA A 19 5.60 34.37 47.78
CA ALA A 19 6.11 34.65 49.13
C ALA A 19 7.03 35.90 49.14
N GLU A 20 7.82 36.10 48.08
CA GLU A 20 8.83 37.16 48.04
C GLU A 20 8.43 38.35 47.15
N GLY A 21 7.28 38.29 46.47
CA GLY A 21 6.77 39.35 45.59
C GLY A 21 7.65 39.58 44.33
N ILE A 22 8.39 38.55 43.88
CA ILE A 22 9.32 38.62 42.75
C ILE A 22 8.63 38.09 41.49
N ASP A 23 8.82 38.75 40.34
CA ASP A 23 8.36 38.25 39.05
C ASP A 23 9.29 37.17 38.50
N LEU A 24 8.87 35.89 38.54
CA LEU A 24 9.56 34.72 37.99
C LEU A 24 8.86 34.16 36.74
N SER A 25 8.00 34.95 36.09
CA SER A 25 7.18 34.53 34.94
C SER A 25 8.03 34.03 33.76
N SER A 26 9.17 34.64 33.50
CA SER A 26 10.08 34.25 32.42
C SER A 26 10.65 32.86 32.62
N GLU A 27 11.09 32.52 33.84
CA GLU A 27 11.65 31.21 34.16
C GLU A 27 10.57 30.11 34.22
N ILE A 28 9.38 30.42 34.74
CA ILE A 28 8.23 29.53 34.72
C ILE A 28 7.81 29.22 33.27
N ASN A 29 7.77 30.20 32.38
CA ASN A 29 7.46 30.01 30.97
C ASN A 29 8.54 29.19 30.22
N ARG A 30 9.81 29.39 30.56
CA ARG A 30 10.93 28.57 30.05
C ARG A 30 10.75 27.10 30.43
N LEU A 31 10.41 26.81 31.69
CA LEU A 31 10.15 25.43 32.17
C LEU A 31 8.92 24.81 31.56
N ARG A 32 7.83 25.60 31.31
CA ARG A 32 6.65 25.13 30.58
C ARG A 32 7.00 24.79 29.16
N GLY A 33 7.79 25.60 28.44
CA GLY A 33 8.27 25.27 27.11
C GLY A 33 9.06 23.96 27.05
N LEU A 34 9.89 23.67 28.08
CA LEU A 34 10.57 22.37 28.18
C LEU A 34 9.60 21.20 28.39
N LEU A 35 8.50 21.38 29.14
CA LEU A 35 7.45 20.36 29.31
C LEU A 35 6.68 20.09 28.01
N GLU A 36 6.43 21.13 27.22
CA GLU A 36 5.77 21.01 25.92
C GLU A 36 6.68 20.26 24.93
N LEU A 37 7.96 20.58 24.88
CA LEU A 37 8.95 19.87 24.06
C LEU A 37 9.07 18.39 24.44
N GLU A 38 9.16 18.05 25.74
CA GLU A 38 9.17 16.66 26.21
C GLU A 38 7.86 15.93 25.86
N SER A 39 6.72 16.64 25.86
CA SER A 39 5.44 16.07 25.45
C SER A 39 5.39 15.75 23.96
N ASP A 40 5.96 16.61 23.14
CA ASP A 40 6.00 16.43 21.68
C ASP A 40 7.00 15.36 21.27
N ASP A 41 8.14 15.27 21.95
CA ASP A 41 9.11 14.18 21.73
C ASP A 41 8.54 12.83 22.10
N TYR A 42 7.81 12.73 23.22
CA TYR A 42 7.12 11.49 23.61
C TYR A 42 6.04 11.07 22.60
N LYS A 43 5.27 12.02 22.06
CA LYS A 43 4.26 11.74 21.02
C LYS A 43 4.92 11.24 19.74
N LYS A 44 6.07 11.84 19.34
CA LYS A 44 6.83 11.39 18.17
C LYS A 44 7.39 9.99 18.35
N GLU A 45 7.98 9.70 19.52
CA GLU A 45 8.49 8.36 19.82
C GLU A 45 7.37 7.31 19.73
N LYS A 46 6.21 7.61 20.30
CA LYS A 46 5.04 6.71 20.24
C LYS A 46 4.54 6.52 18.80
N GLU A 47 4.44 7.58 18.00
CA GLU A 47 4.08 7.49 16.57
C GLU A 47 5.09 6.61 15.82
N ILE A 48 6.38 6.75 16.09
CA ILE A 48 7.44 5.93 15.46
C ILE A 48 7.26 4.45 15.82
N GLU A 49 7.00 4.13 17.09
CA GLU A 49 6.76 2.75 17.55
C GLU A 49 5.51 2.16 16.90
N GLU A 50 4.40 2.90 16.88
CA GLU A 50 3.13 2.47 16.29
C GLU A 50 3.27 2.21 14.78
N VAL A 51 3.84 3.13 14.03
CA VAL A 51 4.04 2.98 12.58
C VAL A 51 5.00 1.83 12.28
N PHE A 52 6.09 1.70 13.03
CA PHE A 52 7.05 0.63 12.78
C PHE A 52 6.52 -0.75 13.17
N SER A 53 5.64 -0.83 14.16
CA SER A 53 4.93 -2.07 14.51
C SER A 53 4.07 -2.57 13.34
N ILE A 54 3.42 -1.67 12.58
CA ILE A 54 2.67 -2.01 11.37
C ILE A 54 3.61 -2.58 10.30
N VAL A 55 4.79 -1.96 10.09
CA VAL A 55 5.81 -2.50 9.17
C VAL A 55 6.22 -3.92 9.56
N GLN A 56 6.48 -4.15 10.84
CA GLN A 56 6.84 -5.48 11.34
C GLN A 56 5.69 -6.48 11.18
N ASN A 57 4.45 -6.08 11.50
CA ASN A 57 3.26 -6.91 11.35
C ASN A 57 3.01 -7.29 9.88
N SER A 58 3.21 -6.40 8.92
CA SER A 58 3.06 -6.69 7.50
C SER A 58 4.00 -7.80 7.00
N ARG A 59 5.14 -7.99 7.69
CA ARG A 59 6.22 -8.92 7.33
C ARG A 59 6.19 -10.24 8.09
N LYS A 60 5.31 -10.41 9.08
CA LYS A 60 5.25 -11.64 9.88
C LYS A 60 5.06 -12.89 9.02
N VAL A 61 5.76 -13.95 9.38
CA VAL A 61 5.70 -15.24 8.68
C VAL A 61 4.32 -15.87 8.85
N GLU A 62 3.73 -15.73 10.03
CA GLU A 62 2.41 -16.26 10.42
C GLU A 62 1.26 -15.55 9.71
N ARG A 63 1.49 -14.36 9.17
CA ARG A 63 0.49 -13.62 8.42
C ARG A 63 0.11 -14.37 7.15
N PRO A 64 -1.19 -14.56 6.84
CA PRO A 64 -1.66 -15.19 5.60
C PRO A 64 -1.06 -14.54 4.36
N LYS A 65 -0.66 -15.36 3.41
CA LYS A 65 -0.11 -14.94 2.11
C LYS A 65 -1.22 -14.91 1.05
N PRO A 66 -1.03 -14.27 -0.10
CA PRO A 66 -2.04 -14.20 -1.17
C PRO A 66 -2.65 -15.55 -1.55
N GLN A 67 -1.88 -16.63 -1.55
CA GLN A 67 -2.41 -18.00 -1.77
C GLN A 67 -3.43 -18.42 -0.71
N ASP A 68 -3.26 -18.00 0.55
CA ASP A 68 -4.19 -18.34 1.63
C ASP A 68 -5.50 -17.56 1.48
N PHE A 69 -5.43 -16.29 1.08
CA PHE A 69 -6.61 -15.49 0.73
C PHE A 69 -7.37 -16.10 -0.44
N ILE A 70 -6.66 -16.52 -1.50
CA ILE A 70 -7.27 -17.19 -2.66
C ILE A 70 -7.95 -18.47 -2.20
N LYS A 71 -7.26 -19.31 -1.40
CA LYS A 71 -7.82 -20.57 -0.88
C LYS A 71 -9.03 -20.36 0.03
N ALA A 72 -9.03 -19.29 0.84
CA ALA A 72 -10.14 -18.99 1.75
C ALA A 72 -11.36 -18.41 1.05
N LEU A 73 -11.16 -17.60 0.00
CA LEU A 73 -12.20 -16.77 -0.61
C LEU A 73 -12.69 -17.28 -1.97
N ILE A 74 -11.87 -18.04 -2.71
CA ILE A 74 -12.17 -18.46 -4.07
C ILE A 74 -12.43 -19.97 -4.13
N LYS A 75 -13.65 -20.35 -4.43
CA LYS A 75 -14.05 -21.74 -4.62
C LYS A 75 -13.64 -22.24 -6.00
N ASP A 76 -13.39 -23.55 -6.10
CA ASP A 76 -13.08 -24.24 -7.36
C ASP A 76 -11.95 -23.56 -8.15
N PHE A 77 -10.92 -23.09 -7.43
CA PHE A 77 -9.80 -22.39 -8.04
C PHE A 77 -8.97 -23.33 -8.92
N ILE A 78 -8.80 -22.94 -10.19
CA ILE A 78 -7.98 -23.65 -11.18
C ILE A 78 -6.82 -22.73 -11.54
N GLU A 79 -5.61 -23.13 -11.17
CA GLU A 79 -4.39 -22.37 -11.47
C GLU A 79 -4.04 -22.43 -12.97
N LEU A 80 -3.64 -21.31 -13.54
CA LEU A 80 -3.24 -21.15 -14.95
C LEU A 80 -1.81 -20.64 -15.05
N LYS A 81 -0.86 -21.55 -15.11
CA LYS A 81 0.58 -21.29 -15.12
C LYS A 81 1.11 -20.69 -16.44
N GLY A 82 2.28 -20.03 -16.34
CA GLY A 82 3.10 -19.53 -17.42
C GLY A 82 2.66 -18.23 -18.07
N ASP A 83 3.63 -17.49 -18.61
CA ASP A 83 3.41 -16.21 -19.29
C ASP A 83 3.15 -16.34 -20.80
N ARG A 84 3.33 -17.53 -21.38
CA ARG A 84 3.27 -17.83 -22.84
C ARG A 84 4.37 -17.19 -23.66
N ARG A 85 5.44 -16.70 -23.02
CA ARG A 85 6.62 -16.12 -23.71
C ARG A 85 7.92 -16.81 -23.30
N PHE A 86 8.14 -16.99 -21.98
CA PHE A 86 9.39 -17.52 -21.46
C PHE A 86 9.17 -18.65 -20.46
N ALA A 87 8.54 -18.40 -19.30
CA ALA A 87 8.43 -19.38 -18.24
C ALA A 87 7.19 -19.16 -17.34
N ASN A 88 7.09 -19.98 -16.31
CA ASN A 88 6.23 -19.70 -15.15
C ASN A 88 7.05 -19.07 -14.05
N ASP A 89 6.52 -18.05 -13.41
CA ASP A 89 7.05 -17.50 -12.16
C ASP A 89 6.18 -17.98 -10.99
N GLU A 90 6.78 -18.70 -10.06
CA GLU A 90 6.07 -19.25 -8.90
C GLU A 90 5.80 -18.17 -7.83
N ALA A 91 6.48 -17.01 -7.88
CA ALA A 91 6.14 -15.86 -7.04
C ALA A 91 4.75 -15.27 -7.37
N VAL A 92 4.18 -15.63 -8.52
CA VAL A 92 2.84 -15.19 -8.92
C VAL A 92 1.94 -16.41 -9.11
N ILE A 93 0.96 -16.59 -8.24
CA ILE A 93 -0.16 -17.52 -8.43
C ILE A 93 -1.26 -16.82 -9.21
N GLY A 94 -1.92 -17.50 -10.13
CA GLY A 94 -3.03 -16.92 -10.87
C GLY A 94 -3.91 -17.96 -11.52
N GLY A 95 -5.21 -17.70 -11.57
CA GLY A 95 -6.18 -18.65 -12.09
C GLY A 95 -7.61 -18.11 -12.09
N ILE A 96 -8.54 -19.03 -12.25
CA ILE A 96 -9.97 -18.77 -12.30
C ILE A 96 -10.69 -19.58 -11.22
N GLY A 97 -11.79 -19.04 -10.72
CA GLY A 97 -12.63 -19.71 -9.72
C GLY A 97 -13.89 -18.90 -9.46
N TYR A 98 -14.53 -19.15 -8.34
CA TYR A 98 -15.76 -18.48 -7.94
C TYR A 98 -15.56 -17.73 -6.63
N PHE A 99 -15.86 -16.44 -6.63
CA PHE A 99 -16.10 -15.68 -5.42
C PHE A 99 -17.62 -15.56 -5.25
N ASP A 100 -18.18 -16.28 -4.28
CA ASP A 100 -19.62 -16.46 -4.13
C ASP A 100 -20.25 -16.91 -5.47
N LYS A 101 -21.13 -16.12 -6.06
CA LYS A 101 -21.77 -16.38 -7.36
C LYS A 101 -21.01 -15.83 -8.58
N TYR A 102 -19.96 -15.04 -8.34
CA TYR A 102 -19.21 -14.41 -9.42
C TYR A 102 -18.07 -15.31 -9.91
N PRO A 103 -18.03 -15.70 -11.21
CA PRO A 103 -16.81 -16.25 -11.78
C PRO A 103 -15.77 -15.13 -11.82
N VAL A 104 -14.61 -15.35 -11.21
CA VAL A 104 -13.53 -14.35 -11.09
C VAL A 104 -12.22 -14.88 -11.61
N THR A 105 -11.33 -13.97 -11.97
CA THR A 105 -9.90 -14.24 -12.15
C THR A 105 -9.18 -13.72 -10.90
N ALA A 106 -8.49 -14.60 -10.19
CA ALA A 106 -7.70 -14.23 -9.02
C ALA A 106 -6.20 -14.38 -9.32
N VAL A 107 -5.42 -13.39 -8.94
CA VAL A 107 -3.96 -13.37 -9.10
C VAL A 107 -3.32 -12.86 -7.82
N GLY A 108 -2.28 -13.55 -7.33
CA GLY A 108 -1.55 -13.16 -6.13
C GLY A 108 -0.05 -13.05 -6.39
N ILE A 109 0.59 -11.98 -5.91
CA ILE A 109 2.05 -11.92 -5.74
C ILE A 109 2.33 -12.31 -4.30
N GLN A 110 3.06 -13.39 -4.08
CA GLN A 110 3.11 -14.10 -2.81
C GLN A 110 4.50 -14.35 -2.28
N LYS A 111 4.58 -14.43 -0.94
CA LYS A 111 5.69 -14.97 -0.18
C LYS A 111 5.37 -16.36 0.32
N GLY A 112 6.38 -17.09 0.78
CA GLY A 112 6.19 -18.39 1.43
C GLY A 112 6.05 -18.29 2.95
N HIS A 113 5.54 -19.38 3.57
CA HIS A 113 5.53 -19.59 5.02
C HIS A 113 6.81 -20.25 5.52
N THR A 114 7.53 -20.93 4.64
CA THR A 114 8.81 -21.59 4.96
C THR A 114 9.95 -21.00 4.15
N LEU A 115 11.19 -21.25 4.58
CA LEU A 115 12.37 -20.80 3.83
C LEU A 115 12.40 -21.39 2.41
N ASN A 116 12.04 -22.67 2.24
CA ASN A 116 12.02 -23.32 0.93
C ASN A 116 10.98 -22.70 0.01
N GLU A 117 9.80 -22.41 0.53
CA GLU A 117 8.77 -21.69 -0.24
C GLU A 117 9.22 -20.27 -0.61
N ASN A 118 9.84 -19.56 0.33
CA ASN A 118 10.37 -18.22 0.05
C ASN A 118 11.46 -18.24 -1.04
N ILE A 119 12.33 -19.25 -1.06
CA ILE A 119 13.31 -19.43 -2.13
C ILE A 119 12.57 -19.67 -3.46
N THR A 120 11.57 -20.56 -3.47
CA THR A 120 10.77 -20.86 -4.68
C THR A 120 10.02 -19.63 -5.19
N PHE A 121 9.51 -18.79 -4.31
CA PHE A 121 8.76 -17.57 -4.64
C PHE A 121 9.63 -16.32 -4.71
N ASN A 122 10.95 -16.46 -4.80
CA ASN A 122 11.90 -15.34 -4.84
C ASN A 122 11.64 -14.30 -3.72
N PHE A 123 11.28 -14.78 -2.52
CA PHE A 123 10.90 -13.93 -1.39
C PHE A 123 9.77 -12.93 -1.71
N GLY A 124 8.87 -13.31 -2.61
CA GLY A 124 7.78 -12.45 -3.07
C GLY A 124 8.20 -11.39 -4.10
N SER A 125 9.36 -11.57 -4.74
CA SER A 125 9.85 -10.66 -5.78
C SER A 125 9.67 -11.31 -7.16
N PRO A 126 8.62 -10.96 -7.92
CA PRO A 126 8.37 -11.55 -9.22
C PRO A 126 9.42 -11.18 -10.27
N HIS A 127 9.74 -12.13 -11.14
CA HIS A 127 10.39 -11.91 -12.41
C HIS A 127 9.41 -11.32 -13.46
N PRO A 128 9.90 -10.85 -14.64
CA PRO A 128 9.04 -10.32 -15.71
C PRO A 128 7.90 -11.28 -16.11
N GLU A 129 8.17 -12.59 -16.03
CA GLU A 129 7.21 -13.66 -16.36
C GLU A 129 5.97 -13.60 -15.45
N GLY A 130 6.15 -13.26 -14.17
CA GLY A 130 5.05 -13.11 -13.22
C GLY A 130 4.11 -11.99 -13.61
N TYR A 131 4.64 -10.82 -13.96
CA TYR A 131 3.85 -9.67 -14.42
C TYR A 131 3.16 -9.94 -15.76
N ARG A 132 3.86 -10.59 -16.71
CA ARG A 132 3.26 -10.98 -17.98
C ARG A 132 2.17 -12.04 -17.80
N LYS A 133 2.35 -12.99 -16.85
CA LYS A 133 1.29 -13.96 -16.48
C LYS A 133 0.06 -13.23 -15.94
N ALA A 134 0.24 -12.27 -15.03
CA ALA A 134 -0.85 -11.48 -14.49
C ALA A 134 -1.62 -10.74 -15.58
N LEU A 135 -0.91 -10.05 -16.50
CA LEU A 135 -1.52 -9.34 -17.62
C LEU A 135 -2.24 -10.28 -18.60
N ARG A 136 -1.65 -11.42 -18.90
CA ARG A 136 -2.30 -12.45 -19.75
C ARG A 136 -3.63 -12.92 -19.15
N LEU A 137 -3.66 -13.14 -17.83
CA LEU A 137 -4.88 -13.52 -17.12
C LEU A 137 -5.90 -12.37 -17.08
N ALA A 138 -5.43 -11.13 -17.01
CA ALA A 138 -6.29 -9.95 -17.07
C ALA A 138 -6.96 -9.80 -18.44
N PHE A 139 -6.25 -9.99 -19.54
CA PHE A 139 -6.85 -10.03 -20.89
C PHE A 139 -7.84 -11.19 -21.06
N GLN A 140 -7.52 -12.34 -20.48
CA GLN A 140 -8.49 -13.46 -20.49
C GLN A 140 -9.73 -13.12 -19.65
N ALA A 141 -9.58 -12.44 -18.54
CA ALA A 141 -10.69 -12.00 -17.70
C ALA A 141 -11.60 -11.03 -18.45
N GLU A 142 -11.06 -10.04 -19.14
CA GLU A 142 -11.80 -9.11 -20.00
C GLU A 142 -12.59 -9.86 -21.08
N LYS A 143 -11.90 -10.74 -21.82
CA LYS A 143 -12.53 -11.53 -22.89
C LYS A 143 -13.77 -12.31 -22.43
N PHE A 144 -13.77 -12.80 -21.19
CA PHE A 144 -14.86 -13.58 -20.62
C PHE A 144 -15.70 -12.81 -19.62
N SER A 145 -15.52 -11.47 -19.55
CA SER A 145 -16.25 -10.56 -18.65
C SER A 145 -16.18 -10.99 -17.18
N ARG A 146 -15.04 -11.51 -16.74
CA ARG A 146 -14.80 -11.90 -15.34
C ARG A 146 -14.13 -10.75 -14.59
N PRO A 147 -14.62 -10.33 -13.42
CA PRO A 147 -13.91 -9.44 -12.53
C PRO A 147 -12.55 -10.03 -12.11
N ILE A 148 -11.60 -9.13 -11.82
CA ILE A 148 -10.24 -9.48 -11.42
C ILE A 148 -10.03 -9.11 -9.96
N LEU A 149 -9.46 -10.03 -9.19
CA LEU A 149 -9.03 -9.84 -7.82
C LEU A 149 -7.50 -9.99 -7.78
N PHE A 150 -6.79 -8.90 -7.51
CA PHE A 150 -5.35 -8.91 -7.27
C PHE A 150 -5.07 -8.92 -5.78
N PHE A 151 -4.29 -9.89 -5.30
CA PHE A 151 -3.78 -9.96 -3.93
C PHE A 151 -2.27 -9.72 -3.96
N VAL A 152 -1.78 -8.74 -3.21
CA VAL A 152 -0.39 -8.28 -3.31
C VAL A 152 0.31 -8.36 -1.96
N ASP A 153 1.38 -9.17 -1.92
CA ASP A 153 2.36 -9.18 -0.84
C ASP A 153 3.77 -9.33 -1.45
N THR A 154 4.43 -8.22 -1.70
CA THR A 154 5.73 -8.16 -2.37
C THR A 154 6.62 -7.06 -1.79
N PRO A 155 7.91 -7.30 -1.58
CA PRO A 155 8.88 -6.23 -1.28
C PRO A 155 9.23 -5.39 -2.53
N GLY A 156 8.88 -5.88 -3.73
CA GLY A 156 9.17 -5.27 -5.02
C GLY A 156 9.47 -6.30 -6.10
N ALA A 157 9.67 -5.83 -7.32
CA ALA A 157 10.10 -6.69 -8.44
C ALA A 157 11.53 -7.21 -8.21
N TYR A 158 11.85 -8.38 -8.78
CA TYR A 158 13.17 -8.99 -8.66
C TYR A 158 14.26 -8.15 -9.35
N PRO A 159 15.32 -7.71 -8.63
CA PRO A 159 16.27 -6.72 -9.13
C PRO A 159 17.50 -7.36 -9.84
N GLY A 160 17.37 -8.58 -10.37
CA GLY A 160 18.45 -9.31 -11.01
C GLY A 160 18.69 -8.87 -12.46
N ILE A 161 19.94 -8.96 -12.92
CA ILE A 161 20.35 -8.65 -14.29
C ILE A 161 19.54 -9.48 -15.30
N ASP A 162 19.35 -10.75 -15.02
CA ASP A 162 18.55 -11.67 -15.83
C ASP A 162 17.09 -11.24 -16.00
N SER A 163 16.53 -10.56 -14.99
CA SER A 163 15.19 -9.97 -15.06
C SER A 163 15.17 -8.72 -15.93
N GLU A 164 16.18 -7.87 -15.82
CA GLU A 164 16.29 -6.69 -16.70
C GLU A 164 16.46 -7.10 -18.16
N GLU A 165 17.30 -8.10 -18.46
CA GLU A 165 17.47 -8.65 -19.81
C GLU A 165 16.18 -9.22 -20.39
N ARG A 166 15.30 -9.78 -19.56
CA ARG A 166 13.97 -10.27 -19.97
C ARG A 166 12.87 -9.22 -19.93
N GLY A 167 13.22 -7.95 -19.69
CA GLY A 167 12.33 -6.80 -19.79
C GLY A 167 11.45 -6.57 -18.55
N MET A 168 12.04 -6.47 -17.35
CA MET A 168 11.31 -6.18 -16.12
C MET A 168 10.53 -4.87 -16.20
N ALA A 169 11.20 -3.77 -16.56
CA ALA A 169 10.56 -2.47 -16.70
C ALA A 169 9.43 -2.48 -17.73
N GLN A 170 9.63 -3.16 -18.87
CA GLN A 170 8.62 -3.35 -19.90
C GLN A 170 7.40 -4.10 -19.38
N ALA A 171 7.58 -5.20 -18.65
CA ALA A 171 6.47 -6.01 -18.13
C ALA A 171 5.62 -5.23 -17.12
N ILE A 172 6.25 -4.42 -16.26
CA ILE A 172 5.54 -3.53 -15.33
C ILE A 172 4.79 -2.44 -16.10
N ALA A 173 5.44 -1.77 -17.05
CA ALA A 173 4.84 -0.70 -17.84
C ALA A 173 3.63 -1.20 -18.66
N GLU A 174 3.72 -2.39 -19.25
CA GLU A 174 2.60 -3.02 -19.97
C GLU A 174 1.40 -3.25 -19.04
N ASN A 175 1.64 -3.72 -17.80
CA ASN A 175 0.56 -3.87 -16.83
C ASN A 175 -0.12 -2.53 -16.51
N LEU A 176 0.66 -1.48 -16.22
CA LEU A 176 0.11 -0.15 -15.95
C LEU A 176 -0.74 0.37 -17.12
N TYR A 177 -0.23 0.22 -18.33
CA TYR A 177 -0.87 0.69 -19.55
C TYR A 177 -2.18 -0.04 -19.82
N TYR A 178 -2.14 -1.37 -19.89
CA TYR A 178 -3.31 -2.15 -20.29
C TYR A 178 -4.38 -2.26 -19.18
N LEU A 179 -3.99 -2.37 -17.91
CA LEU A 179 -4.96 -2.39 -16.82
C LEU A 179 -5.73 -1.06 -16.70
N SER A 180 -5.13 0.06 -17.11
CA SER A 180 -5.82 1.36 -17.08
C SER A 180 -7.06 1.43 -17.99
N ASP A 181 -7.08 0.70 -19.12
CA ASP A 181 -8.18 0.67 -20.10
C ASP A 181 -8.97 -0.64 -20.10
N LEU A 182 -8.68 -1.57 -19.19
CA LEU A 182 -9.31 -2.88 -19.16
C LEU A 182 -10.81 -2.78 -18.83
N LYS A 183 -11.66 -3.42 -19.63
CA LYS A 183 -13.12 -3.27 -19.61
C LYS A 183 -13.83 -4.28 -18.73
N THR A 184 -13.17 -4.70 -17.65
CA THR A 184 -13.76 -5.54 -16.61
C THR A 184 -13.36 -5.02 -15.23
N PRO A 185 -14.16 -5.25 -14.17
CA PRO A 185 -13.83 -4.78 -12.83
C PRO A 185 -12.49 -5.31 -12.33
N ILE A 186 -11.68 -4.42 -11.74
CA ILE A 186 -10.39 -4.74 -11.12
C ILE A 186 -10.42 -4.29 -9.66
N ILE A 187 -10.23 -5.23 -8.75
CA ILE A 187 -10.10 -4.99 -7.31
C ILE A 187 -8.68 -5.39 -6.90
N SER A 188 -7.90 -4.44 -6.43
CA SER A 188 -6.54 -4.71 -5.92
C SER A 188 -6.52 -4.65 -4.41
N ILE A 189 -5.90 -5.64 -3.77
CA ILE A 189 -5.85 -5.81 -2.32
C ILE A 189 -4.38 -5.94 -1.90
N ILE A 190 -3.89 -5.01 -1.10
CA ILE A 190 -2.57 -5.13 -0.47
C ILE A 190 -2.75 -5.89 0.83
N THR A 191 -2.22 -7.12 0.89
CA THR A 191 -2.42 -8.04 2.02
C THR A 191 -1.30 -8.02 3.03
N GLY A 192 -0.10 -7.61 2.61
CA GLY A 192 1.10 -7.51 3.44
C GLY A 192 1.96 -6.32 3.00
N GLU A 193 3.09 -6.57 2.35
CA GLU A 193 3.91 -5.51 1.77
C GLU A 193 3.47 -5.19 0.34
N GLY A 194 3.36 -3.90 0.04
CA GLY A 194 3.19 -3.36 -1.30
C GLY A 194 4.43 -2.56 -1.72
N GLY A 195 5.44 -3.24 -2.25
CA GLY A 195 6.73 -2.64 -2.60
C GLY A 195 6.79 -2.08 -4.02
N SER A 196 7.00 -0.76 -4.14
CA SER A 196 7.45 -0.05 -5.34
C SER A 196 6.65 -0.41 -6.62
N GLY A 197 7.32 -0.41 -7.76
CA GLY A 197 6.77 -0.79 -9.06
C GLY A 197 6.21 -2.22 -9.10
N GLY A 198 6.72 -3.11 -8.24
CA GLY A 198 6.24 -4.49 -8.13
C GLY A 198 4.78 -4.57 -7.69
N ALA A 199 4.42 -3.81 -6.67
CA ALA A 199 3.03 -3.70 -6.22
C ALA A 199 2.19 -2.84 -7.18
N LEU A 200 2.76 -1.74 -7.68
CA LEU A 200 2.07 -0.81 -8.57
C LEU A 200 1.62 -1.49 -9.87
N ALA A 201 2.38 -2.47 -10.39
CA ALA A 201 2.03 -3.23 -11.59
C ALA A 201 0.65 -3.91 -11.52
N LEU A 202 0.16 -4.20 -10.31
CA LEU A 202 -1.19 -4.74 -10.06
C LEU A 202 -2.08 -3.77 -9.25
N GLY A 203 -1.61 -2.53 -9.02
CA GLY A 203 -2.31 -1.51 -8.25
C GLY A 203 -3.27 -0.64 -9.08
N VAL A 204 -3.19 -0.70 -10.41
CA VAL A 204 -4.10 0.04 -11.31
C VAL A 204 -5.46 -0.66 -11.33
N SER A 205 -6.41 -0.14 -10.57
CA SER A 205 -7.67 -0.82 -10.28
C SER A 205 -8.84 0.17 -10.11
N ASP A 206 -10.07 -0.34 -10.16
CA ASP A 206 -11.28 0.44 -9.86
C ASP A 206 -11.39 0.76 -8.36
N ILE A 207 -10.86 -0.13 -7.51
CA ILE A 207 -10.73 0.08 -6.07
C ILE A 207 -9.43 -0.54 -5.57
N LEU A 208 -8.68 0.23 -4.78
CA LEU A 208 -7.48 -0.24 -4.06
C LEU A 208 -7.82 -0.40 -2.58
N ILE A 209 -7.75 -1.62 -2.10
CA ILE A 209 -8.03 -2.02 -0.73
C ILE A 209 -6.71 -2.35 -0.03
N MET A 210 -6.57 -1.98 1.23
CA MET A 210 -5.46 -2.44 2.07
C MET A 210 -5.98 -3.14 3.31
N MET A 211 -5.33 -4.22 3.70
CA MET A 211 -5.48 -4.77 5.04
C MET A 211 -4.89 -3.78 6.07
N GLN A 212 -5.43 -3.72 7.27
CA GLN A 212 -5.10 -2.70 8.28
C GLN A 212 -3.61 -2.63 8.58
N ASN A 213 -2.95 -3.77 8.76
CA ASN A 213 -1.52 -3.88 9.05
C ASN A 213 -0.66 -4.12 7.79
N ALA A 214 -1.18 -3.82 6.60
CA ALA A 214 -0.40 -3.79 5.37
C ALA A 214 0.31 -2.44 5.20
N ILE A 215 1.35 -2.43 4.36
CA ILE A 215 2.08 -1.23 3.98
C ILE A 215 2.17 -1.10 2.46
N LEU A 216 2.21 0.13 1.96
CA LEU A 216 2.45 0.41 0.53
C LEU A 216 3.44 1.58 0.42
N SER A 217 4.57 1.35 -0.26
CA SER A 217 5.64 2.34 -0.35
C SER A 217 6.47 2.18 -1.61
N VAL A 218 7.04 3.29 -2.08
CA VAL A 218 7.99 3.30 -3.20
C VAL A 218 9.34 2.66 -2.87
N ILE A 219 9.72 2.65 -1.60
CA ILE A 219 11.00 2.14 -1.09
C ILE A 219 10.81 1.53 0.30
N SER A 220 11.66 0.57 0.69
CA SER A 220 11.64 0.07 2.06
C SER A 220 12.06 1.13 3.08
N PRO A 221 11.56 1.10 4.33
CA PRO A 221 12.01 1.99 5.38
C PRO A 221 13.52 2.01 5.57
N GLU A 222 14.17 0.85 5.48
CA GLU A 222 15.62 0.68 5.59
C GLU A 222 16.37 1.39 4.45
N GLY A 223 15.86 1.24 3.22
CA GLY A 223 16.40 1.93 2.04
C GLY A 223 16.22 3.45 2.13
N CYS A 224 15.05 3.90 2.54
CA CYS A 224 14.78 5.32 2.78
C CYS A 224 15.70 5.90 3.86
N ALA A 225 15.87 5.20 4.99
CA ALA A 225 16.76 5.61 6.07
C ALA A 225 18.22 5.75 5.60
N SER A 226 18.68 4.79 4.78
CA SER A 226 20.03 4.82 4.20
C SER A 226 20.24 6.06 3.32
N ILE A 227 19.24 6.47 2.54
CA ILE A 227 19.31 7.64 1.66
C ILE A 227 19.22 8.95 2.47
N LEU A 228 18.18 9.08 3.32
CA LEU A 228 17.90 10.34 4.00
C LEU A 228 18.82 10.61 5.20
N PHE A 229 19.09 9.55 5.98
CA PHE A 229 19.82 9.68 7.25
C PHE A 229 21.24 9.10 7.20
N LYS A 230 21.64 8.48 6.08
CA LYS A 230 22.90 7.74 5.94
C LYS A 230 23.09 6.63 6.98
N ASP A 231 21.97 6.11 7.51
CA ASP A 231 21.91 5.16 8.61
C ASP A 231 20.64 4.30 8.51
N SER A 232 20.79 3.04 8.09
CA SER A 232 19.67 2.09 7.94
C SER A 232 18.99 1.73 9.27
N SER A 233 19.66 1.90 10.41
CA SER A 233 19.07 1.64 11.73
C SER A 233 17.92 2.61 12.07
N LYS A 234 17.81 3.74 11.36
CA LYS A 234 16.72 4.72 11.49
C LYS A 234 15.49 4.39 10.66
N ALA A 235 15.32 3.12 10.27
CA ALA A 235 14.18 2.65 9.48
C ALA A 235 12.81 3.02 10.10
N ALA A 236 12.68 2.98 11.42
CA ALA A 236 11.45 3.35 12.12
C ALA A 236 11.08 4.83 11.90
N GLN A 237 12.05 5.74 11.95
CA GLN A 237 11.85 7.16 11.66
C GLN A 237 11.52 7.40 10.18
N ALA A 238 12.19 6.67 9.28
CA ALA A 238 11.91 6.74 7.86
C ALA A 238 10.48 6.25 7.52
N ALA A 239 9.99 5.21 8.20
CA ALA A 239 8.63 4.71 8.02
C ALA A 239 7.57 5.79 8.27
N VAL A 240 7.70 6.57 9.35
CA VAL A 240 6.81 7.72 9.63
C VAL A 240 6.85 8.75 8.50
N SER A 241 8.06 9.06 8.02
CA SER A 241 8.24 10.06 6.94
C SER A 241 7.66 9.60 5.60
N LEU A 242 7.65 8.30 5.33
CA LEU A 242 7.13 7.70 4.10
C LEU A 242 5.60 7.69 4.03
N LYS A 243 4.89 7.85 5.16
CA LYS A 243 3.41 7.77 5.21
C LYS A 243 2.86 6.51 4.53
N LEU A 244 3.43 5.35 4.89
CA LEU A 244 3.24 4.07 4.19
C LEU A 244 2.12 3.19 4.77
N THR A 245 1.51 3.59 5.89
CA THR A 245 0.46 2.79 6.53
C THR A 245 -0.87 2.88 5.78
N SER A 246 -1.72 1.90 5.97
CA SER A 246 -3.06 1.88 5.36
C SER A 246 -3.88 3.14 5.68
N PHE A 247 -3.79 3.65 6.91
CA PHE A 247 -4.52 4.85 7.34
C PHE A 247 -3.90 6.14 6.79
N ASP A 248 -2.57 6.24 6.70
CA ASP A 248 -1.91 7.37 6.02
C ASP A 248 -2.39 7.45 4.57
N LEU A 249 -2.35 6.33 3.85
CA LEU A 249 -2.68 6.26 2.43
C LEU A 249 -4.18 6.45 2.16
N LEU A 250 -5.04 6.04 3.09
CA LEU A 250 -6.47 6.35 3.06
C LEU A 250 -6.69 7.87 3.20
N SER A 251 -5.99 8.50 4.15
CA SER A 251 -6.08 9.95 4.37
C SER A 251 -5.57 10.77 3.18
N LEU A 252 -4.59 10.25 2.45
CA LEU A 252 -4.04 10.84 1.23
C LEU A 252 -4.89 10.56 -0.03
N GLY A 253 -5.93 9.75 0.08
CA GLY A 253 -6.79 9.37 -1.04
C GLY A 253 -6.10 8.46 -2.07
N ILE A 254 -5.05 7.76 -1.67
CA ILE A 254 -4.36 6.76 -2.50
C ILE A 254 -5.05 5.40 -2.38
N VAL A 255 -5.44 5.02 -1.17
CA VAL A 255 -6.21 3.82 -0.86
C VAL A 255 -7.67 4.19 -0.66
N ASP A 256 -8.56 3.38 -1.18
CA ASP A 256 -10.00 3.62 -1.13
C ASP A 256 -10.65 3.03 0.12
N LYS A 257 -10.13 1.89 0.61
CA LYS A 257 -10.68 1.17 1.77
C LYS A 257 -9.58 0.50 2.57
N VAL A 258 -9.72 0.55 3.89
CA VAL A 258 -8.91 -0.21 4.85
C VAL A 258 -9.81 -1.28 5.48
N ILE A 259 -9.30 -2.50 5.56
CA ILE A 259 -10.01 -3.66 6.12
C ILE A 259 -9.48 -3.94 7.53
N ASP A 260 -10.38 -3.91 8.49
CA ASP A 260 -10.09 -4.29 9.87
C ASP A 260 -9.73 -5.79 9.95
N GLU A 261 -8.61 -6.07 10.61
CA GLU A 261 -8.07 -7.42 10.80
C GLU A 261 -8.50 -8.07 12.12
N GLY A 262 -9.32 -7.37 12.93
CA GLY A 262 -9.67 -7.83 14.27
C GLY A 262 -8.44 -7.91 15.18
N PRO A 263 -8.16 -9.07 15.79
CA PRO A 263 -6.99 -9.22 16.67
C PRO A 263 -5.64 -9.25 15.92
N GLY A 264 -5.68 -9.33 14.59
CA GLY A 264 -4.56 -9.47 13.68
C GLY A 264 -4.64 -10.75 12.86
N LEU A 265 -4.27 -10.66 11.58
CA LEU A 265 -4.32 -11.82 10.67
C LEU A 265 -3.38 -12.97 11.08
N ASP A 266 -2.31 -12.67 11.79
CA ASP A 266 -1.35 -13.63 12.34
C ASP A 266 -1.89 -14.37 13.57
N ILE A 267 -2.92 -13.84 14.24
CA ILE A 267 -3.56 -14.42 15.43
C ILE A 267 -4.83 -15.19 15.03
N ASP A 268 -5.77 -14.53 14.36
CA ASP A 268 -6.99 -15.11 13.83
C ASP A 268 -7.39 -14.43 12.50
N PRO A 269 -7.16 -15.09 11.36
CA PRO A 269 -7.45 -14.50 10.06
C PRO A 269 -8.94 -14.47 9.71
N GLN A 270 -9.82 -15.16 10.44
CA GLN A 270 -11.22 -15.33 10.04
C GLN A 270 -12.00 -14.02 9.99
N ILE A 271 -11.75 -13.13 10.96
CA ILE A 271 -12.39 -11.80 10.98
C ILE A 271 -11.94 -10.97 9.78
N GLY A 272 -10.63 -10.94 9.50
CA GLY A 272 -10.08 -10.24 8.36
C GLY A 272 -10.59 -10.81 7.01
N TYR A 273 -10.66 -12.14 6.87
CA TYR A 273 -11.23 -12.76 5.67
C TYR A 273 -12.70 -12.39 5.48
N LYS A 274 -13.51 -12.42 6.54
CA LYS A 274 -14.91 -12.04 6.48
C LYS A 274 -15.07 -10.58 6.07
N ASN A 275 -14.39 -9.66 6.75
CA ASN A 275 -14.47 -8.24 6.46
C ASN A 275 -14.03 -7.92 5.02
N LEU A 276 -12.97 -8.59 4.54
CA LEU A 276 -12.51 -8.46 3.16
C LEU A 276 -13.55 -9.04 2.18
N ALA A 277 -14.14 -10.19 2.47
CA ALA A 277 -15.17 -10.79 1.63
C ALA A 277 -16.39 -9.88 1.48
N ASP A 278 -16.86 -9.27 2.58
CA ASP A 278 -17.98 -8.33 2.58
C ASP A 278 -17.66 -7.09 1.70
N GLN A 279 -16.43 -6.58 1.79
CA GLN A 279 -15.99 -5.46 0.95
C GLN A 279 -15.85 -5.85 -0.52
N ILE A 280 -15.30 -7.03 -0.84
CA ILE A 280 -15.22 -7.54 -2.21
C ILE A 280 -16.62 -7.70 -2.79
N SER A 281 -17.57 -8.30 -2.05
CA SER A 281 -18.97 -8.46 -2.47
C SER A 281 -19.60 -7.13 -2.83
N THR A 282 -19.45 -6.13 -1.96
CA THR A 282 -19.97 -4.78 -2.20
C THR A 282 -19.34 -4.14 -3.45
N SER A 283 -18.02 -4.29 -3.61
CA SER A 283 -17.30 -3.75 -4.77
C SER A 283 -17.71 -4.44 -6.08
N LEU A 284 -17.82 -5.78 -6.07
CA LEU A 284 -18.26 -6.53 -7.24
C LEU A 284 -19.69 -6.16 -7.65
N ALA A 285 -20.61 -6.03 -6.68
CA ALA A 285 -21.99 -5.62 -6.98
C ALA A 285 -22.04 -4.24 -7.65
N TYR A 286 -21.26 -3.27 -7.16
CA TYR A 286 -21.19 -1.93 -7.72
C TYR A 286 -20.52 -1.91 -9.10
N PHE A 287 -19.29 -2.37 -9.22
CA PHE A 287 -18.53 -2.25 -10.47
C PHE A 287 -19.08 -3.13 -11.60
N SER A 288 -19.70 -4.29 -11.28
CA SER A 288 -20.36 -5.12 -12.28
C SER A 288 -21.69 -4.53 -12.78
N SER A 289 -22.25 -3.53 -12.10
CA SER A 289 -23.44 -2.81 -12.57
C SER A 289 -23.13 -1.70 -13.58
N LEU A 290 -21.86 -1.25 -13.65
CA LEU A 290 -21.42 -0.23 -14.58
C LEU A 290 -21.24 -0.82 -15.99
N ASN A 291 -21.56 -0.03 -17.01
CA ASN A 291 -21.15 -0.40 -18.35
C ASN A 291 -19.64 -0.17 -18.54
N GLN A 292 -19.07 -0.76 -19.60
CA GLN A 292 -17.62 -0.73 -19.84
C GLN A 292 -17.02 0.69 -19.91
N LYS A 293 -17.75 1.65 -20.51
CA LYS A 293 -17.31 3.03 -20.64
C LYS A 293 -17.30 3.75 -19.28
N GLU A 294 -18.35 3.55 -18.50
CA GLU A 294 -18.46 4.11 -17.15
C GLU A 294 -17.37 3.54 -16.22
N LEU A 295 -17.09 2.26 -16.33
CA LEU A 295 -16.07 1.58 -15.54
C LEU A 295 -14.66 2.16 -15.81
N VAL A 296 -14.29 2.26 -17.09
CA VAL A 296 -12.97 2.81 -17.49
C VAL A 296 -12.87 4.28 -17.10
N GLU A 297 -13.93 5.08 -17.31
CA GLU A 297 -13.97 6.49 -16.90
C GLU A 297 -13.85 6.63 -15.38
N HIS A 298 -14.55 5.80 -14.59
CA HIS A 298 -14.43 5.78 -13.14
C HIS A 298 -12.97 5.55 -12.71
N ARG A 299 -12.30 4.53 -13.27
CA ARG A 299 -10.89 4.19 -13.00
C ARG A 299 -9.97 5.36 -13.37
N TYR A 300 -10.16 5.96 -14.53
CA TYR A 300 -9.40 7.12 -14.98
C TYR A 300 -9.55 8.29 -14.02
N GLN A 301 -10.78 8.68 -13.67
CA GLN A 301 -11.04 9.80 -12.77
C GLN A 301 -10.48 9.57 -11.35
N LYS A 302 -10.55 8.34 -10.86
CA LYS A 302 -9.93 7.95 -9.59
C LYS A 302 -8.42 8.17 -9.62
N LEU A 303 -7.73 7.60 -10.60
CA LEU A 303 -6.28 7.70 -10.71
C LEU A 303 -5.80 9.13 -10.94
N ARG A 304 -6.55 9.93 -11.69
CA ARG A 304 -6.23 11.34 -11.93
C ARG A 304 -6.34 12.25 -10.70
N LYS A 305 -7.05 11.82 -9.66
CA LYS A 305 -7.17 12.58 -8.39
C LYS A 305 -5.99 12.34 -7.46
N ILE A 306 -5.24 11.27 -7.62
CA ILE A 306 -4.08 10.97 -6.77
C ILE A 306 -3.02 12.05 -6.95
N GLY A 307 -2.50 12.59 -5.85
CA GLY A 307 -1.52 13.66 -5.85
C GLY A 307 -2.08 15.06 -6.14
N PHE A 308 -3.39 15.22 -6.23
CA PHE A 308 -4.00 16.54 -6.37
C PHE A 308 -3.96 17.28 -5.03
N TYR A 309 -3.30 18.43 -5.00
CA TYR A 309 -3.25 19.30 -3.82
C TYR A 309 -3.85 20.68 -4.15
N LYS A 310 -4.49 21.30 -3.15
CA LYS A 310 -4.97 22.68 -3.28
C LYS A 310 -3.76 23.61 -3.17
N ASP A 311 -3.41 24.25 -4.27
CA ASP A 311 -2.43 25.33 -4.23
C ASP A 311 -3.05 26.55 -3.54
N THR A 312 -2.58 26.84 -2.34
CA THR A 312 -2.99 28.04 -1.58
C THR A 312 -2.30 29.31 -2.07
N THR A 313 -1.31 29.20 -2.97
CA THR A 313 -0.48 30.31 -3.43
C THR A 313 -0.90 30.93 -4.76
N GLY A 314 -1.91 30.39 -5.44
CA GLY A 314 -2.51 30.98 -6.66
C GLY A 314 -1.63 30.89 -7.93
N PHE A 315 -0.43 30.32 -7.87
CA PHE A 315 0.51 30.29 -8.99
C PHE A 315 0.26 29.23 -10.07
N VAL A 316 -0.46 28.16 -9.77
CA VAL A 316 -0.55 26.98 -10.66
C VAL A 316 -1.66 27.06 -11.71
N LYS A 317 -2.65 27.94 -11.59
CA LYS A 317 -3.77 28.04 -12.57
C LYS A 317 -3.36 28.37 -14.00
N LYS A 318 -2.19 28.93 -14.26
CA LYS A 318 -1.71 29.30 -15.61
C LYS A 318 -0.94 28.18 -16.34
N GLY A 319 -0.37 27.19 -15.64
CA GLY A 319 0.44 26.12 -16.23
C GLY A 319 -0.39 24.95 -16.78
N LEU A 320 -1.46 24.58 -16.10
CA LEU A 320 -2.26 23.38 -16.41
C LEU A 320 -3.13 23.52 -17.68
N ASN A 321 -3.54 24.72 -18.06
CA ASN A 321 -4.30 24.92 -19.32
C ASN A 321 -3.40 24.88 -20.58
N LYS A 322 -2.09 25.06 -20.47
CA LYS A 322 -1.17 24.89 -21.61
C LYS A 322 -0.73 23.43 -21.82
N SER A 323 -0.68 22.63 -20.75
CA SER A 323 -0.29 21.22 -20.85
C SER A 323 -1.39 20.29 -21.38
N LYS A 324 -2.67 20.62 -21.20
CA LYS A 324 -3.76 19.83 -21.76
C LYS A 324 -3.73 19.75 -23.29
N ASN A 325 -3.37 20.81 -23.97
CA ASN A 325 -3.24 20.79 -25.44
C ASN A 325 -1.95 20.13 -25.92
N PHE A 326 -0.87 20.19 -25.14
CA PHE A 326 0.42 19.60 -25.52
C PHE A 326 0.42 18.08 -25.40
N ILE A 327 -0.21 17.52 -24.38
CA ILE A 327 -0.31 16.06 -24.20
C ILE A 327 -1.27 15.44 -25.21
N TYR A 328 -2.37 16.14 -25.58
CA TYR A 328 -3.32 15.65 -26.58
C TYR A 328 -2.74 15.60 -28.00
N GLU A 329 -1.80 16.50 -28.31
CA GLU A 329 -1.10 16.51 -29.61
C GLU A 329 0.05 15.48 -29.71
N LEU A 330 0.63 15.06 -28.58
CA LEU A 330 1.70 14.05 -28.53
C LEU A 330 1.20 12.60 -28.69
N PHE A 331 -0.08 12.33 -28.50
CA PHE A 331 -0.67 10.98 -28.56
C PHE A 331 -1.71 10.81 -29.68
N LYS A 332 -1.76 11.74 -30.66
CA LYS A 332 -2.44 11.50 -31.93
C LYS A 332 -1.55 10.71 -32.84
N PHE A 333 -1.64 9.37 -32.74
CA PHE A 333 -1.27 8.41 -33.78
C PHE A 333 -2.46 7.52 -34.09
#